data_9d77e635b7e8934fdbde130e0896eef6
#
_entry.id   9d77e635b7e8934fdbde130e0896eef6
#
_cell.length_a   1.000
_cell.length_b   1.000
_cell.length_c   1.000
_cell.angle_alpha   90.00
_cell.angle_beta   90.00
_cell.angle_gamma   90.00
#
_symmetry.space_group_name_H-M   'P 1'
#
loop_
_entity.id
_entity.type
_entity.pdbx_description
1 polymer ?
#
loop_
_entity_poly.entity_id
_entity_poly.type
_entity_poly.pdbx_seq_one_letter_code
_entity_poly.pdbx_strand_id
1 'polypeptide(L)'
;MKKTVRDIDLKGKKVIVRCDFNVPIKDGNITDDTRITAAVPTIEYLLEQDCAIILMSHMGRPKGEPKMEYTLKPVADRLAEVLDREIKFVSSPAVVDDAVSKAAADLKNGQIMLLENVRFVKGETDNDPEFAKKLASLAEVFVNDAFGTAHRAHSSTAGIAEFLPSVSGFLIEKELKFLGAAVENPKRPFAAIMGGAKVGDKLPVIENLLTKVDTLIIGGGMAYTFFKAMGYEIGQSILDEANIELAKELMAKAEQAGVKMLLPVDAVCADSFADEAAYDVYPRENMPADRQGLDIGPASVELFKAELLKAQTIVWNGPMGVFEMPNFAKGTFAIAEILADSDAVTVIGGGDSAAAVGQAGLADKMTHISTGGGASLEFLEGKVLPGIACLDDK
;
A
#
# COMPACT_ATOMS: atom_id res chain seq x y z
N MET A 1 -6.23 20.67 -1.29
CA MET A 1 -5.30 19.82 -2.09
C MET A 1 -3.88 20.15 -1.70
N LYS A 2 -3.00 19.14 -1.61
CA LYS A 2 -1.59 19.36 -1.27
C LYS A 2 -0.79 19.88 -2.46
N LYS A 3 0.19 20.76 -2.20
CA LYS A 3 1.16 21.19 -3.22
C LYS A 3 2.02 20.01 -3.65
N THR A 4 2.42 20.04 -4.91
CA THR A 4 3.34 19.08 -5.53
C THR A 4 4.64 19.78 -5.90
N VAL A 5 5.62 19.01 -6.34
CA VAL A 5 6.88 19.54 -6.89
C VAL A 5 6.68 20.52 -8.06
N ARG A 6 5.49 20.53 -8.70
CA ARG A 6 5.16 21.49 -9.78
C ARG A 6 4.64 22.84 -9.28
N ASP A 7 4.22 22.90 -8.01
CA ASP A 7 3.51 24.08 -7.47
C ASP A 7 4.46 25.07 -6.76
N ILE A 8 5.76 24.79 -6.73
CA ILE A 8 6.79 25.65 -6.13
C ILE A 8 8.00 25.83 -7.06
N ASP A 9 8.73 26.91 -6.87
CA ASP A 9 10.00 27.12 -7.59
C ASP A 9 11.11 26.27 -6.96
N LEU A 10 11.62 25.32 -7.72
CA LEU A 10 12.69 24.39 -7.33
C LEU A 10 14.01 24.65 -8.06
N LYS A 11 14.02 25.56 -9.04
CA LYS A 11 15.18 25.75 -9.92
C LYS A 11 16.45 26.05 -9.14
N GLY A 12 17.42 25.16 -9.28
CA GLY A 12 18.75 25.30 -8.65
C GLY A 12 18.76 25.12 -7.14
N LYS A 13 17.66 24.66 -6.52
CA LYS A 13 17.57 24.46 -5.07
C LYS A 13 18.16 23.14 -4.63
N LYS A 14 18.56 23.09 -3.37
CA LYS A 14 18.91 21.86 -2.68
C LYS A 14 17.65 21.24 -2.06
N VAL A 15 17.32 20.04 -2.48
CA VAL A 15 16.06 19.37 -2.14
C VAL A 15 16.34 18.06 -1.41
N ILE A 16 15.69 17.84 -0.28
CA ILE A 16 15.71 16.55 0.42
C ILE A 16 14.41 15.79 0.12
N VAL A 17 14.56 14.55 -0.38
CA VAL A 17 13.44 13.73 -0.83
C VAL A 17 13.30 12.49 0.03
N ARG A 18 12.13 12.28 0.62
CA ARG A 18 11.81 11.03 1.30
C ARG A 18 11.24 10.03 0.30
N CYS A 19 11.98 8.96 0.03
CA CYS A 19 11.58 7.84 -0.82
C CYS A 19 11.29 6.59 0.01
N ASP A 20 10.53 5.66 -0.52
CA ASP A 20 10.33 4.33 0.07
C ASP A 20 11.17 3.29 -0.68
N PHE A 21 12.43 3.16 -0.28
CA PHE A 21 13.38 2.18 -0.83
C PHE A 21 13.50 0.91 0.04
N ASN A 22 12.48 0.62 0.84
CA ASN A 22 12.44 -0.61 1.63
C ASN A 22 12.11 -1.81 0.72
N VAL A 23 13.07 -2.22 -0.06
CA VAL A 23 13.00 -3.32 -1.05
C VAL A 23 13.45 -4.65 -0.44
N PRO A 24 12.96 -5.79 -0.96
CA PRO A 24 13.44 -7.09 -0.52
C PRO A 24 14.87 -7.34 -1.03
N ILE A 25 15.75 -7.74 -0.11
CA ILE A 25 17.14 -8.10 -0.40
C ILE A 25 17.37 -9.56 0.02
N LYS A 26 17.92 -10.36 -0.89
CA LYS A 26 18.32 -11.74 -0.63
C LYS A 26 19.77 -11.92 -1.08
N ASP A 27 20.61 -12.43 -0.18
CA ASP A 27 22.04 -12.68 -0.44
C ASP A 27 22.77 -11.43 -0.99
N GLY A 28 22.41 -10.23 -0.48
CA GLY A 28 22.97 -8.95 -0.90
C GLY A 28 22.40 -8.38 -2.21
N ASN A 29 21.49 -9.09 -2.88
CA ASN A 29 20.88 -8.65 -4.13
C ASN A 29 19.43 -8.22 -3.93
N ILE A 30 19.04 -7.13 -4.58
CA ILE A 30 17.65 -6.68 -4.63
C ILE A 30 16.87 -7.64 -5.53
N THR A 31 15.80 -8.22 -5.01
CA THR A 31 14.96 -9.18 -5.76
C THR A 31 13.74 -8.53 -6.40
N ASP A 32 13.37 -7.33 -5.96
CA ASP A 32 12.29 -6.50 -6.52
C ASP A 32 12.66 -5.03 -6.34
N ASP A 33 12.81 -4.29 -7.43
CA ASP A 33 13.18 -2.88 -7.46
C ASP A 33 12.01 -1.93 -7.79
N THR A 34 10.77 -2.43 -7.77
CA THR A 34 9.55 -1.67 -8.10
C THR A 34 9.48 -0.35 -7.32
N ARG A 35 9.86 -0.34 -6.05
CA ARG A 35 9.85 0.88 -5.22
C ARG A 35 10.94 1.87 -5.61
N ILE A 36 12.07 1.40 -6.11
CA ILE A 36 13.16 2.27 -6.61
C ILE A 36 12.69 2.93 -7.90
N THR A 37 12.16 2.14 -8.83
CA THR A 37 11.67 2.64 -10.12
C THR A 37 10.48 3.59 -9.97
N ALA A 38 9.63 3.38 -8.97
CA ALA A 38 8.50 4.26 -8.68
C ALA A 38 8.91 5.70 -8.26
N ALA A 39 10.11 5.87 -7.69
CA ALA A 39 10.63 7.19 -7.31
C ALA A 39 11.33 7.93 -8.46
N VAL A 40 11.70 7.23 -9.53
CA VAL A 40 12.45 7.79 -10.67
C VAL A 40 11.80 9.04 -11.27
N PRO A 41 10.48 9.06 -11.57
CA PRO A 41 9.87 10.25 -12.18
C PRO A 41 10.04 11.52 -11.36
N THR A 42 9.97 11.44 -10.03
CA THR A 42 10.20 12.59 -9.15
C THR A 42 11.66 13.03 -9.17
N ILE A 43 12.59 12.07 -9.13
CA ILE A 43 14.04 12.36 -9.17
C ILE A 43 14.42 13.00 -10.51
N GLU A 44 13.96 12.47 -11.64
CA GLU A 44 14.21 13.03 -12.98
C GLU A 44 13.66 14.46 -13.11
N TYR A 45 12.44 14.71 -12.65
CA TYR A 45 11.87 16.06 -12.64
C TYR A 45 12.72 17.04 -11.84
N LEU A 46 13.22 16.64 -10.66
CA LEU A 46 14.10 17.48 -9.86
C LEU A 46 15.46 17.74 -10.55
N LEU A 47 15.99 16.76 -11.28
CA LEU A 47 17.18 16.93 -12.12
C LEU A 47 16.94 17.93 -13.27
N GLU A 48 15.77 17.87 -13.93
CA GLU A 48 15.37 18.84 -14.96
C GLU A 48 15.24 20.27 -14.41
N GLN A 49 14.94 20.42 -13.10
CA GLN A 49 14.95 21.69 -12.40
C GLN A 49 16.35 22.13 -11.92
N ASP A 50 17.41 21.40 -12.33
CA ASP A 50 18.80 21.66 -11.92
C ASP A 50 18.97 21.65 -10.38
N CYS A 51 18.24 20.79 -9.67
CA CYS A 51 18.33 20.64 -8.22
C CYS A 51 19.59 19.87 -7.80
N ALA A 52 20.11 20.19 -6.61
CA ALA A 52 20.98 19.30 -5.86
C ALA A 52 20.10 18.40 -4.98
N ILE A 53 20.16 17.08 -5.18
CA ILE A 53 19.18 16.15 -4.62
C ILE A 53 19.80 15.32 -3.49
N ILE A 54 19.16 15.34 -2.33
CA ILE A 54 19.49 14.48 -1.19
C ILE A 54 18.35 13.49 -0.99
N LEU A 55 18.61 12.21 -1.20
CA LEU A 55 17.63 11.15 -0.99
C LEU A 55 17.77 10.59 0.42
N MET A 56 16.66 10.29 1.06
CA MET A 56 16.61 9.58 2.32
C MET A 56 15.53 8.50 2.30
N SER A 57 15.81 7.37 2.92
CA SER A 57 14.87 6.26 3.04
C SER A 57 15.18 5.41 4.26
N HIS A 58 14.28 4.46 4.55
CA HIS A 58 14.52 3.42 5.52
C HIS A 58 14.69 2.06 4.85
N MET A 59 15.31 1.12 5.55
CA MET A 59 15.39 -0.29 5.21
C MET A 59 15.14 -1.13 6.46
N GLY A 60 14.19 -2.05 6.39
CA GLY A 60 13.91 -2.98 7.47
C GLY A 60 13.52 -2.33 8.81
N ARG A 61 13.87 -3.01 9.90
CA ARG A 61 13.54 -2.59 11.28
C ARG A 61 14.77 -2.69 12.20
N PRO A 62 15.80 -1.87 12.06
CA PRO A 62 17.02 -1.91 12.85
C PRO A 62 16.82 -1.45 14.31
N LYS A 63 15.64 -0.88 14.65
CA LYS A 63 15.26 -0.46 16.03
C LYS A 63 16.16 0.64 16.64
N GLY A 64 16.60 1.58 15.82
CA GLY A 64 17.44 2.70 16.27
C GLY A 64 18.90 2.34 16.46
N GLU A 65 19.37 1.24 15.88
CA GLU A 65 20.74 0.78 15.92
C GLU A 65 21.33 0.67 14.50
N PRO A 66 22.57 1.11 14.27
CA PRO A 66 23.23 0.96 12.98
C PRO A 66 23.61 -0.52 12.74
N LYS A 67 22.75 -1.23 11.99
CA LYS A 67 22.93 -2.62 11.57
C LYS A 67 23.20 -2.66 10.07
N MET A 68 24.41 -3.02 9.68
CA MET A 68 24.86 -2.96 8.29
C MET A 68 24.10 -3.91 7.35
N GLU A 69 23.38 -4.90 7.86
CA GLU A 69 22.44 -5.72 7.08
C GLU A 69 21.26 -4.90 6.52
N TYR A 70 20.99 -3.73 7.10
CA TYR A 70 19.96 -2.77 6.68
C TYR A 70 20.54 -1.51 6.03
N THR A 71 21.81 -1.54 5.59
CA THR A 71 22.40 -0.41 4.86
C THR A 71 21.68 -0.14 3.54
N LEU A 72 21.61 1.12 3.15
CA LEU A 72 21.07 1.53 1.85
C LEU A 72 22.10 1.47 0.70
N LYS A 73 23.31 0.95 0.94
CA LYS A 73 24.33 0.84 -0.11
C LYS A 73 23.85 0.06 -1.36
N PRO A 74 23.19 -1.12 -1.24
CA PRO A 74 22.66 -1.82 -2.41
C PRO A 74 21.63 -0.99 -3.19
N VAL A 75 20.83 -0.18 -2.48
CA VAL A 75 19.87 0.73 -3.11
C VAL A 75 20.57 1.83 -3.90
N ALA A 76 21.66 2.40 -3.35
CA ALA A 76 22.46 3.40 -4.04
C ALA A 76 23.03 2.85 -5.36
N ASP A 77 23.54 1.62 -5.33
CA ASP A 77 24.11 0.95 -6.50
C ASP A 77 23.02 0.69 -7.56
N ARG A 78 21.85 0.16 -7.14
CA ARG A 78 20.75 -0.09 -8.07
C ARG A 78 20.18 1.20 -8.65
N LEU A 79 20.05 2.26 -7.82
CA LEU A 79 19.57 3.56 -8.29
C LEU A 79 20.52 4.19 -9.32
N ALA A 80 21.84 4.02 -9.12
CA ALA A 80 22.85 4.48 -10.08
C ALA A 80 22.70 3.79 -11.45
N GLU A 81 22.43 2.49 -11.46
CA GLU A 81 22.14 1.74 -12.69
C GLU A 81 20.85 2.23 -13.37
N VAL A 82 19.76 2.38 -12.60
CA VAL A 82 18.44 2.78 -13.13
C VAL A 82 18.46 4.19 -13.73
N LEU A 83 19.16 5.12 -13.08
CA LEU A 83 19.25 6.51 -13.54
C LEU A 83 20.39 6.77 -14.53
N ASP A 84 21.26 5.77 -14.76
CA ASP A 84 22.53 5.93 -15.53
C ASP A 84 23.35 7.15 -15.04
N ARG A 85 23.47 7.28 -13.70
CA ARG A 85 24.14 8.42 -13.04
C ARG A 85 24.86 7.98 -11.78
N GLU A 86 25.88 8.74 -11.41
CA GLU A 86 26.55 8.57 -10.13
C GLU A 86 25.63 8.95 -8.97
N ILE A 87 25.49 8.07 -7.98
CA ILE A 87 24.82 8.32 -6.71
C ILE A 87 25.86 8.37 -5.59
N LYS A 88 26.06 9.53 -5.01
CA LYS A 88 26.97 9.70 -3.88
C LYS A 88 26.36 9.10 -2.61
N PHE A 89 26.70 7.86 -2.30
CA PHE A 89 26.27 7.24 -1.03
C PHE A 89 27.15 7.72 0.12
N VAL A 90 26.54 8.34 1.14
CA VAL A 90 27.25 8.84 2.32
C VAL A 90 26.78 8.06 3.54
N SER A 91 27.58 7.05 3.92
CA SER A 91 27.30 6.19 5.05
C SER A 91 27.75 6.86 6.36
N SER A 92 26.80 7.01 7.28
CA SER A 92 27.06 7.40 8.67
C SER A 92 26.09 6.69 9.60
N PRO A 93 26.56 6.08 10.71
CA PRO A 93 25.70 5.50 11.73
C PRO A 93 24.74 6.51 12.37
N ALA A 94 25.10 7.78 12.40
CA ALA A 94 24.28 8.87 12.91
C ALA A 94 23.33 9.46 11.86
N VAL A 95 23.40 8.97 10.61
CA VAL A 95 22.67 9.45 9.43
C VAL A 95 23.03 10.90 9.06
N VAL A 96 23.07 11.80 10.03
CA VAL A 96 23.52 13.20 9.87
C VAL A 96 24.58 13.50 10.90
N ASP A 97 25.80 13.69 10.43
CA ASP A 97 26.98 14.16 11.18
C ASP A 97 27.72 15.26 10.39
N ASP A 98 28.87 15.68 10.89
CA ASP A 98 29.67 16.75 10.25
C ASP A 98 30.15 16.34 8.84
N ALA A 99 30.47 15.05 8.62
CA ALA A 99 30.91 14.56 7.32
C ALA A 99 29.76 14.56 6.31
N VAL A 100 28.56 14.14 6.73
CA VAL A 100 27.34 14.19 5.92
C VAL A 100 26.95 15.63 5.62
N SER A 101 26.97 16.50 6.63
CA SER A 101 26.66 17.93 6.48
C SER A 101 27.62 18.62 5.49
N LYS A 102 28.92 18.30 5.56
CA LYS A 102 29.90 18.78 4.59
C LYS A 102 29.62 18.23 3.19
N ALA A 103 29.35 16.93 3.06
CA ALA A 103 29.05 16.31 1.78
C ALA A 103 27.80 16.91 1.13
N ALA A 104 26.78 17.26 1.95
CA ALA A 104 25.57 17.93 1.50
C ALA A 104 25.84 19.39 1.10
N ALA A 105 26.72 20.11 1.83
CA ALA A 105 27.11 21.46 1.49
C ALA A 105 27.86 21.51 0.14
N ASP A 106 28.75 20.55 -0.10
CA ASP A 106 29.57 20.43 -1.32
C ASP A 106 28.78 19.88 -2.53
N LEU A 107 27.56 19.39 -2.34
CA LEU A 107 26.73 18.82 -3.39
C LEU A 107 26.30 19.91 -4.39
N LYS A 108 26.58 19.68 -5.66
CA LYS A 108 26.29 20.61 -6.75
C LYS A 108 24.95 20.28 -7.42
N ASN A 109 24.40 21.27 -8.10
CA ASN A 109 23.23 21.10 -8.93
C ASN A 109 23.43 19.95 -9.95
N GLY A 110 22.37 19.19 -10.18
CA GLY A 110 22.40 18.00 -11.01
C GLY A 110 23.07 16.74 -10.37
N GLN A 111 23.58 16.86 -9.14
CA GLN A 111 24.12 15.72 -8.39
C GLN A 111 23.11 15.14 -7.41
N ILE A 112 23.25 13.86 -7.15
CA ILE A 112 22.40 13.10 -6.25
C ILE A 112 23.24 12.49 -5.11
N MET A 113 22.78 12.65 -3.88
CA MET A 113 23.32 12.00 -2.70
C MET A 113 22.26 11.14 -2.04
N LEU A 114 22.62 9.95 -1.56
CA LEU A 114 21.76 9.11 -0.73
C LEU A 114 22.36 9.03 0.68
N LEU A 115 21.53 9.33 1.68
CA LEU A 115 21.88 9.16 3.09
C LEU A 115 21.82 7.68 3.49
N GLU A 116 22.43 7.35 4.62
CA GLU A 116 22.26 6.05 5.25
C GLU A 116 20.85 5.89 5.83
N ASN A 117 20.46 4.67 6.16
CA ASN A 117 19.16 4.28 6.67
C ASN A 117 18.73 5.16 7.86
N VAL A 118 17.68 5.97 7.67
CA VAL A 118 17.21 6.90 8.71
C VAL A 118 16.80 6.20 10.02
N ARG A 119 16.42 4.92 9.95
CA ARG A 119 16.07 4.10 11.13
C ARG A 119 17.26 3.59 11.93
N PHE A 120 18.50 3.91 11.55
CA PHE A 120 19.67 3.70 12.41
C PHE A 120 19.66 4.63 13.62
N VAL A 121 18.90 5.72 13.56
CA VAL A 121 18.71 6.65 14.66
C VAL A 121 17.34 6.44 15.30
N LYS A 122 17.30 6.25 16.61
CA LYS A 122 16.04 6.07 17.36
C LYS A 122 15.08 7.25 17.17
N GLY A 123 15.61 8.47 17.12
CA GLY A 123 14.85 9.70 16.91
C GLY A 123 14.00 9.68 15.64
N GLU A 124 14.32 8.85 14.63
CA GLU A 124 13.51 8.73 13.42
C GLU A 124 12.08 8.25 13.76
N THR A 125 11.97 7.13 14.47
CA THR A 125 10.65 6.54 14.79
C THR A 125 9.93 7.25 15.93
N ASP A 126 10.66 7.95 16.77
CA ASP A 126 10.13 8.73 17.89
C ASP A 126 9.65 10.13 17.43
N ASN A 127 9.83 10.47 16.16
CA ASN A 127 9.57 11.80 15.58
C ASN A 127 10.29 12.91 16.35
N ASP A 128 11.58 12.67 16.69
CA ASP A 128 12.40 13.60 17.47
C ASP A 128 12.64 14.90 16.70
N PRO A 129 12.24 16.07 17.24
CA PRO A 129 12.44 17.36 16.59
C PRO A 129 13.90 17.71 16.31
N GLU A 130 14.84 17.29 17.15
CA GLU A 130 16.26 17.56 16.95
C GLU A 130 16.81 16.74 15.77
N PHE A 131 16.37 15.49 15.60
CA PHE A 131 16.75 14.71 14.44
C PHE A 131 16.07 15.24 13.16
N ALA A 132 14.80 15.61 13.23
CA ALA A 132 14.08 16.25 12.13
C ALA A 132 14.79 17.55 11.68
N LYS A 133 15.20 18.39 12.63
CA LYS A 133 15.94 19.63 12.36
C LYS A 133 17.32 19.35 11.72
N LYS A 134 18.03 18.29 12.14
CA LYS A 134 19.28 17.89 11.48
C LYS A 134 19.05 17.49 10.04
N LEU A 135 18.02 16.69 9.74
CA LEU A 135 17.66 16.35 8.36
C LEU A 135 17.32 17.62 7.55
N ALA A 136 16.51 18.51 8.11
CA ALA A 136 16.11 19.74 7.47
C ALA A 136 17.29 20.69 7.18
N SER A 137 18.32 20.68 8.02
CA SER A 137 19.51 21.55 7.83
C SER A 137 20.32 21.21 6.57
N LEU A 138 20.08 20.07 5.94
CA LEU A 138 20.79 19.63 4.74
C LEU A 138 20.24 20.25 3.46
N ALA A 139 19.03 20.83 3.47
CA ALA A 139 18.32 21.27 2.25
C ALA A 139 17.49 22.53 2.48
N GLU A 140 16.87 23.02 1.39
CA GLU A 140 16.00 24.20 1.37
C GLU A 140 14.52 23.84 1.22
N VAL A 141 14.22 22.64 0.68
CA VAL A 141 12.88 22.14 0.42
C VAL A 141 12.81 20.65 0.76
N PHE A 142 11.72 20.26 1.37
CA PHE A 142 11.38 18.86 1.59
C PHE A 142 10.36 18.35 0.59
N VAL A 143 10.63 17.21 -0.03
CA VAL A 143 9.71 16.48 -0.90
C VAL A 143 9.39 15.13 -0.26
N ASN A 144 8.12 14.87 0.04
CA ASN A 144 7.68 13.55 0.43
C ASN A 144 7.18 12.77 -0.79
N ASP A 145 7.83 11.66 -1.08
CA ASP A 145 7.45 10.74 -2.18
C ASP A 145 7.34 9.29 -1.69
N ALA A 146 7.09 9.10 -0.40
CA ALA A 146 7.03 7.81 0.27
C ALA A 146 5.63 7.55 0.85
N PHE A 147 4.65 7.28 -0.01
CA PHE A 147 3.27 7.02 0.41
C PHE A 147 3.17 5.84 1.39
N GLY A 148 3.92 4.76 1.15
CA GLY A 148 3.94 3.57 2.02
C GLY A 148 4.31 3.83 3.47
N THR A 149 4.95 4.96 3.77
CA THR A 149 5.31 5.37 5.14
C THR A 149 4.50 6.56 5.66
N ALA A 150 3.61 7.12 4.84
CA ALA A 150 2.89 8.35 5.16
C ALA A 150 1.92 8.24 6.35
N HIS A 151 1.53 7.01 6.73
CA HIS A 151 0.72 6.72 7.91
C HIS A 151 1.47 6.86 9.24
N ARG A 152 2.80 7.07 9.21
CA ARG A 152 3.63 7.18 10.41
C ARG A 152 4.17 8.60 10.56
N ALA A 153 3.97 9.17 11.75
CA ALA A 153 4.62 10.42 12.14
C ALA A 153 6.07 10.13 12.56
N HIS A 154 6.99 10.07 11.60
CA HIS A 154 8.43 9.91 11.82
C HIS A 154 9.15 11.21 11.47
N SER A 155 10.38 11.40 11.97
CA SER A 155 11.17 12.61 11.69
C SER A 155 11.36 12.87 10.20
N SER A 156 11.62 11.82 9.39
CA SER A 156 11.86 11.94 7.95
C SER A 156 10.57 12.01 7.11
N THR A 157 9.39 11.74 7.69
CA THR A 157 8.10 11.74 6.97
C THR A 157 7.19 12.90 7.33
N ALA A 158 7.22 13.33 8.60
CA ALA A 158 6.36 14.38 9.12
C ALA A 158 7.15 15.47 9.85
N GLY A 159 8.03 15.14 10.80
CA GLY A 159 8.72 16.11 11.64
C GLY A 159 9.56 17.12 10.84
N ILE A 160 10.21 16.70 9.77
CA ILE A 160 11.02 17.57 8.90
C ILE A 160 10.22 18.71 8.28
N ALA A 161 8.91 18.51 8.06
CA ALA A 161 8.03 19.51 7.47
C ALA A 161 7.78 20.73 8.37
N GLU A 162 8.12 20.66 9.66
CA GLU A 162 8.07 21.81 10.56
C GLU A 162 9.18 22.84 10.27
N PHE A 163 10.22 22.44 9.54
CA PHE A 163 11.42 23.24 9.32
C PHE A 163 11.64 23.68 7.88
N LEU A 164 10.93 23.09 6.92
CA LEU A 164 11.11 23.34 5.49
C LEU A 164 9.77 23.50 4.76
N PRO A 165 9.70 24.31 3.70
CA PRO A 165 8.62 24.21 2.72
C PRO A 165 8.50 22.75 2.24
N SER A 166 7.29 22.20 2.26
CA SER A 166 7.08 20.76 2.13
C SER A 166 6.01 20.44 1.09
N VAL A 167 6.37 19.67 0.08
CA VAL A 167 5.48 19.32 -1.02
C VAL A 167 5.51 17.80 -1.32
N SER A 168 4.53 17.32 -2.08
CA SER A 168 4.51 15.93 -2.54
C SER A 168 5.34 15.74 -3.81
N GLY A 169 5.98 14.57 -3.92
CA GLY A 169 6.44 14.06 -5.21
C GLY A 169 5.31 13.44 -6.03
N PHE A 170 5.65 12.91 -7.20
CA PHE A 170 4.67 12.36 -8.14
C PHE A 170 4.03 11.07 -7.71
N LEU A 171 4.73 10.24 -6.91
CA LEU A 171 4.17 9.02 -6.38
C LEU A 171 3.01 9.35 -5.42
N ILE A 172 3.22 10.26 -4.46
CA ILE A 172 2.15 10.71 -3.55
C ILE A 172 1.05 11.44 -4.32
N GLU A 173 1.38 12.29 -5.29
CA GLU A 173 0.38 12.95 -6.14
C GLU A 173 -0.53 11.92 -6.83
N LYS A 174 0.08 10.85 -7.38
CA LYS A 174 -0.65 9.77 -8.04
C LYS A 174 -1.56 9.00 -7.08
N GLU A 175 -1.05 8.68 -5.89
CA GLU A 175 -1.84 8.00 -4.85
C GLU A 175 -3.04 8.84 -4.40
N LEU A 176 -2.84 10.12 -4.11
CA LEU A 176 -3.91 11.04 -3.74
C LEU A 176 -4.93 11.24 -4.87
N LYS A 177 -4.46 11.26 -6.12
CA LYS A 177 -5.33 11.40 -7.28
C LYS A 177 -6.25 10.19 -7.46
N PHE A 178 -5.73 8.98 -7.34
CA PHE A 178 -6.51 7.77 -7.64
C PHE A 178 -7.21 7.23 -6.39
N LEU A 179 -6.47 6.98 -5.32
CA LEU A 179 -7.04 6.45 -4.09
C LEU A 179 -7.92 7.50 -3.39
N GLY A 180 -7.45 8.77 -3.32
CA GLY A 180 -8.20 9.88 -2.76
C GLY A 180 -9.50 10.13 -3.53
N ALA A 181 -9.43 10.28 -4.85
CA ALA A 181 -10.62 10.49 -5.68
C ALA A 181 -11.61 9.31 -5.60
N ALA A 182 -11.11 8.08 -5.54
CA ALA A 182 -11.96 6.89 -5.42
C ALA A 182 -12.73 6.84 -4.09
N VAL A 183 -12.19 7.41 -3.01
CA VAL A 183 -12.81 7.37 -1.68
C VAL A 183 -13.60 8.64 -1.35
N GLU A 184 -13.11 9.81 -1.77
CA GLU A 184 -13.72 11.11 -1.42
C GLU A 184 -14.80 11.54 -2.41
N ASN A 185 -14.59 11.26 -3.71
CA ASN A 185 -15.51 11.67 -4.78
C ASN A 185 -15.59 10.63 -5.91
N PRO A 186 -16.04 9.39 -5.61
CA PRO A 186 -16.09 8.30 -6.60
C PRO A 186 -17.10 8.59 -7.71
N LYS A 187 -16.79 8.13 -8.92
CA LYS A 187 -17.83 7.94 -9.95
C LYS A 187 -18.70 6.77 -9.54
N ARG A 188 -20.03 6.97 -9.54
CA ARG A 188 -20.98 5.94 -9.11
C ARG A 188 -21.54 5.15 -10.29
N PRO A 189 -21.91 3.87 -10.11
CA PRO A 189 -21.84 3.10 -8.84
C PRO A 189 -20.43 2.83 -8.38
N PHE A 190 -20.21 2.91 -7.06
CA PHE A 190 -18.94 2.63 -6.40
C PHE A 190 -18.99 1.27 -5.69
N ALA A 191 -18.13 0.34 -6.10
CA ALA A 191 -17.98 -0.96 -5.49
C ALA A 191 -16.64 -1.09 -4.73
N ALA A 192 -16.68 -1.70 -3.55
CA ALA A 192 -15.48 -2.10 -2.85
C ALA A 192 -15.43 -3.61 -2.68
N ILE A 193 -14.23 -4.17 -2.84
CA ILE A 193 -13.95 -5.59 -2.64
C ILE A 193 -12.97 -5.70 -1.47
N MET A 194 -13.39 -6.42 -0.42
CA MET A 194 -12.61 -6.63 0.78
C MET A 194 -12.40 -8.13 0.99
N GLY A 195 -11.15 -8.55 0.91
CA GLY A 195 -10.72 -9.92 1.17
C GLY A 195 -9.71 -10.00 2.31
N GLY A 196 -9.14 -11.19 2.51
CA GLY A 196 -8.17 -11.46 3.56
C GLY A 196 -8.69 -12.43 4.61
N ALA A 197 -7.90 -12.68 5.66
CA ALA A 197 -8.15 -13.79 6.59
C ALA A 197 -9.20 -13.47 7.67
N LYS A 198 -9.16 -12.26 8.28
CA LYS A 198 -9.95 -11.94 9.48
C LYS A 198 -10.74 -10.64 9.34
N VAL A 199 -11.96 -10.65 9.87
CA VAL A 199 -12.86 -9.46 9.88
C VAL A 199 -12.29 -8.35 10.75
N GLY A 200 -11.78 -8.69 11.93
CA GLY A 200 -11.25 -7.72 12.89
C GLY A 200 -10.15 -6.84 12.33
N ASP A 201 -9.29 -7.41 11.48
CA ASP A 201 -8.17 -6.68 10.87
C ASP A 201 -8.64 -5.63 9.83
N LYS A 202 -9.85 -5.77 9.32
CA LYS A 202 -10.44 -4.91 8.27
C LYS A 202 -11.63 -4.07 8.75
N LEU A 203 -12.02 -4.20 10.02
CA LEU A 203 -13.19 -3.53 10.57
C LEU A 203 -13.23 -2.02 10.29
N PRO A 204 -12.17 -1.24 10.61
CA PRO A 204 -12.24 0.22 10.40
C PRO A 204 -12.41 0.59 8.93
N VAL A 205 -11.82 -0.19 8.03
CA VAL A 205 -11.96 0.00 6.57
C VAL A 205 -13.38 -0.30 6.13
N ILE A 206 -13.96 -1.43 6.57
CA ILE A 206 -15.32 -1.84 6.22
C ILE A 206 -16.32 -0.79 6.71
N GLU A 207 -16.22 -0.35 7.96
CA GLU A 207 -17.10 0.67 8.52
C GLU A 207 -17.04 2.00 7.75
N ASN A 208 -15.86 2.46 7.40
CA ASN A 208 -15.73 3.69 6.60
C ASN A 208 -16.29 3.50 5.19
N LEU A 209 -16.00 2.37 4.54
CA LEU A 209 -16.51 2.08 3.20
C LEU A 209 -18.03 1.97 3.15
N LEU A 210 -18.69 1.41 4.17
CA LEU A 210 -20.15 1.35 4.26
C LEU A 210 -20.82 2.73 4.21
N THR A 211 -20.10 3.79 4.53
CA THR A 211 -20.62 5.17 4.41
C THR A 211 -20.46 5.74 2.99
N LYS A 212 -19.78 5.05 2.09
CA LYS A 212 -19.31 5.61 0.81
C LYS A 212 -19.73 4.80 -0.42
N VAL A 213 -19.80 3.47 -0.29
CA VAL A 213 -20.00 2.56 -1.44
C VAL A 213 -21.47 2.29 -1.71
N ASP A 214 -21.77 1.91 -2.95
CA ASP A 214 -23.08 1.37 -3.34
C ASP A 214 -23.11 -0.16 -3.17
N THR A 215 -21.97 -0.81 -3.38
CA THR A 215 -21.80 -2.27 -3.24
C THR A 215 -20.53 -2.58 -2.46
N LEU A 216 -20.64 -3.47 -1.47
CA LEU A 216 -19.50 -4.02 -0.73
C LEU A 216 -19.45 -5.53 -0.92
N ILE A 217 -18.35 -6.02 -1.48
CA ILE A 217 -18.09 -7.45 -1.68
C ILE A 217 -17.11 -7.91 -0.60
N ILE A 218 -17.48 -8.94 0.14
CA ILE A 218 -16.64 -9.60 1.13
C ILE A 218 -16.19 -10.95 0.58
N GLY A 219 -14.90 -11.25 0.64
CA GLY A 219 -14.32 -12.51 0.22
C GLY A 219 -13.16 -12.94 1.12
N GLY A 220 -12.42 -13.96 0.65
CA GLY A 220 -11.34 -14.53 1.43
C GLY A 220 -11.79 -15.23 2.71
N GLY A 221 -10.85 -15.53 3.60
CA GLY A 221 -11.10 -16.23 4.86
C GLY A 221 -12.09 -15.52 5.78
N MET A 222 -12.16 -14.18 5.71
CA MET A 222 -13.12 -13.42 6.52
C MET A 222 -14.58 -13.75 6.19
N ALA A 223 -14.90 -14.22 4.98
CA ALA A 223 -16.25 -14.58 4.59
C ALA A 223 -16.83 -15.70 5.46
N TYR A 224 -16.01 -16.61 5.96
CA TYR A 224 -16.47 -17.72 6.83
C TYR A 224 -16.96 -17.23 8.19
N THR A 225 -16.43 -16.12 8.69
CA THR A 225 -16.96 -15.49 9.91
C THR A 225 -18.36 -14.93 9.66
N PHE A 226 -18.62 -14.35 8.49
CA PHE A 226 -19.98 -13.93 8.09
C PHE A 226 -20.91 -15.13 7.90
N PHE A 227 -20.44 -16.24 7.31
CA PHE A 227 -21.26 -17.45 7.18
C PHE A 227 -21.66 -18.00 8.55
N LYS A 228 -20.72 -18.03 9.52
CA LYS A 228 -21.02 -18.43 10.91
C LYS A 228 -22.00 -17.48 11.58
N ALA A 229 -21.86 -16.18 11.35
CA ALA A 229 -22.80 -15.14 11.82
C ALA A 229 -24.23 -15.34 11.25
N MET A 230 -24.35 -15.88 10.02
CA MET A 230 -25.61 -16.22 9.39
C MET A 230 -26.19 -17.58 9.87
N GLY A 231 -25.44 -18.31 10.70
CA GLY A 231 -25.87 -19.60 11.26
C GLY A 231 -25.46 -20.81 10.42
N TYR A 232 -24.58 -20.66 9.41
CA TYR A 232 -24.07 -21.76 8.62
C TYR A 232 -22.89 -22.45 9.28
N GLU A 233 -22.71 -23.75 9.00
CA GLU A 233 -21.53 -24.48 9.37
C GLU A 233 -20.44 -24.25 8.31
N ILE A 234 -19.19 -24.08 8.78
CA ILE A 234 -18.05 -23.72 7.94
C ILE A 234 -16.94 -24.77 7.91
N GLY A 235 -17.21 -25.95 8.46
CA GLY A 235 -16.24 -27.04 8.58
C GLY A 235 -14.99 -26.59 9.37
N GLN A 236 -13.82 -26.86 8.81
CA GLN A 236 -12.53 -26.52 9.39
C GLN A 236 -11.97 -25.17 8.86
N SER A 237 -12.82 -24.36 8.23
CA SER A 237 -12.41 -23.07 7.67
C SER A 237 -11.93 -22.12 8.77
N ILE A 238 -11.07 -21.17 8.39
CA ILE A 238 -10.61 -20.12 9.31
C ILE A 238 -11.80 -19.36 9.88
N LEU A 239 -11.78 -19.10 11.17
CA LEU A 239 -12.83 -18.39 11.90
C LEU A 239 -12.22 -17.31 12.79
N ASP A 240 -12.74 -16.11 12.69
CA ASP A 240 -12.50 -15.02 13.63
C ASP A 240 -13.62 -15.04 14.68
N GLU A 241 -13.53 -15.98 15.63
CA GLU A 241 -14.60 -16.28 16.61
C GLU A 241 -14.99 -15.06 17.44
N ALA A 242 -14.01 -14.25 17.81
CA ALA A 242 -14.23 -13.03 18.59
C ALA A 242 -15.08 -11.98 17.85
N ASN A 243 -15.18 -12.07 16.53
CA ASN A 243 -15.82 -11.07 15.68
C ASN A 243 -17.10 -11.58 14.96
N ILE A 244 -17.72 -12.69 15.42
CA ILE A 244 -18.98 -13.19 14.84
C ILE A 244 -20.12 -12.19 15.04
N GLU A 245 -20.29 -11.65 16.25
CA GLU A 245 -21.32 -10.64 16.52
C GLU A 245 -21.06 -9.35 15.72
N LEU A 246 -19.81 -8.97 15.58
CA LEU A 246 -19.40 -7.85 14.74
C LEU A 246 -19.80 -8.07 13.26
N ALA A 247 -19.64 -9.27 12.71
CA ALA A 247 -20.08 -9.58 11.35
C ALA A 247 -21.60 -9.40 11.18
N LYS A 248 -22.42 -9.76 12.19
CA LYS A 248 -23.86 -9.48 12.20
C LYS A 248 -24.16 -7.97 12.20
N GLU A 249 -23.45 -7.22 13.05
CA GLU A 249 -23.60 -5.77 13.10
C GLU A 249 -23.25 -5.10 11.76
N LEU A 250 -22.18 -5.55 11.09
CA LEU A 250 -21.77 -5.01 9.80
C LEU A 250 -22.81 -5.31 8.70
N MET A 251 -23.40 -6.50 8.68
CA MET A 251 -24.51 -6.81 7.77
C MET A 251 -25.72 -5.91 8.02
N ALA A 252 -26.10 -5.70 9.28
CA ALA A 252 -27.21 -4.81 9.64
C ALA A 252 -26.92 -3.34 9.30
N LYS A 253 -25.67 -2.87 9.53
CA LYS A 253 -25.22 -1.52 9.13
C LYS A 253 -25.29 -1.34 7.61
N ALA A 254 -24.86 -2.35 6.82
CA ALA A 254 -24.97 -2.30 5.36
C ALA A 254 -26.42 -2.15 4.90
N GLU A 255 -27.33 -2.94 5.47
CA GLU A 255 -28.79 -2.86 5.15
C GLU A 255 -29.35 -1.49 5.50
N GLN A 256 -29.05 -0.97 6.70
CA GLN A 256 -29.48 0.37 7.14
C GLN A 256 -28.95 1.49 6.27
N ALA A 257 -27.70 1.35 5.78
CA ALA A 257 -27.07 2.32 4.89
C ALA A 257 -27.54 2.19 3.43
N GLY A 258 -28.34 1.17 3.09
CA GLY A 258 -28.75 0.88 1.72
C GLY A 258 -27.62 0.37 0.84
N VAL A 259 -26.53 -0.14 1.44
CA VAL A 259 -25.38 -0.70 0.75
C VAL A 259 -25.64 -2.17 0.42
N LYS A 260 -25.45 -2.55 -0.83
CA LYS A 260 -25.55 -3.94 -1.25
C LYS A 260 -24.32 -4.73 -0.79
N MET A 261 -24.44 -5.42 0.33
CA MET A 261 -23.37 -6.31 0.80
C MET A 261 -23.49 -7.68 0.13
N LEU A 262 -22.44 -8.12 -0.55
CA LEU A 262 -22.36 -9.42 -1.21
C LEU A 262 -21.34 -10.32 -0.50
N LEU A 263 -21.78 -11.52 -0.20
CA LEU A 263 -20.97 -12.60 0.35
C LEU A 263 -20.89 -13.75 -0.67
N PRO A 264 -19.84 -14.57 -0.66
CA PRO A 264 -19.79 -15.74 -1.51
C PRO A 264 -21.01 -16.65 -1.26
N VAL A 265 -21.48 -17.29 -2.31
CA VAL A 265 -22.61 -18.26 -2.26
C VAL A 265 -22.11 -19.70 -2.31
N ASP A 266 -20.87 -19.89 -2.72
CA ASP A 266 -20.17 -21.17 -2.76
C ASP A 266 -18.68 -20.98 -2.41
N ALA A 267 -18.02 -22.05 -2.01
CA ALA A 267 -16.62 -22.08 -1.67
C ALA A 267 -15.92 -23.32 -2.22
N VAL A 268 -14.67 -23.18 -2.61
CA VAL A 268 -13.75 -24.28 -2.92
C VAL A 268 -13.21 -24.79 -1.60
N CYS A 269 -13.65 -25.99 -1.20
CA CYS A 269 -13.30 -26.58 0.09
C CYS A 269 -12.37 -27.77 -0.10
N ALA A 270 -11.26 -27.76 0.62
CA ALA A 270 -10.23 -28.80 0.58
C ALA A 270 -10.17 -29.59 1.90
N ASP A 271 -9.62 -30.82 1.83
CA ASP A 271 -9.41 -31.69 2.99
C ASP A 271 -8.19 -31.31 3.83
N SER A 272 -7.29 -30.49 3.27
CA SER A 272 -6.08 -30.02 3.95
C SER A 272 -5.61 -28.67 3.37
N PHE A 273 -4.74 -27.96 4.09
CA PHE A 273 -4.13 -26.72 3.64
C PHE A 273 -2.87 -27.02 2.82
N ALA A 274 -3.07 -27.49 1.59
CA ALA A 274 -2.01 -27.80 0.64
C ALA A 274 -2.52 -27.64 -0.80
N ASP A 275 -1.67 -27.28 -1.74
CA ASP A 275 -2.08 -27.06 -3.14
C ASP A 275 -2.59 -28.36 -3.81
N GLU A 276 -2.00 -29.51 -3.45
CA GLU A 276 -2.39 -30.82 -3.97
C GLU A 276 -3.55 -31.47 -3.20
N ALA A 277 -4.15 -30.77 -2.22
CA ALA A 277 -5.28 -31.28 -1.45
C ALA A 277 -6.47 -31.63 -2.35
N ALA A 278 -7.21 -32.68 -1.99
CA ALA A 278 -8.46 -33.01 -2.66
C ALA A 278 -9.52 -31.97 -2.31
N TYR A 279 -10.11 -31.35 -3.33
CA TYR A 279 -11.09 -30.30 -3.17
C TYR A 279 -12.31 -30.46 -4.06
N ASP A 280 -13.41 -29.88 -3.61
CA ASP A 280 -14.65 -29.72 -4.36
C ASP A 280 -15.30 -28.38 -4.05
N VAL A 281 -16.30 -28.00 -4.85
CA VAL A 281 -17.09 -26.80 -4.65
C VAL A 281 -18.37 -27.12 -3.89
N TYR A 282 -18.62 -26.39 -2.81
CA TYR A 282 -19.81 -26.57 -1.98
C TYR A 282 -20.57 -25.25 -1.81
N PRO A 283 -21.92 -25.28 -1.83
CA PRO A 283 -22.72 -24.15 -1.39
C PRO A 283 -22.37 -23.78 0.05
N ARG A 284 -22.35 -22.48 0.37
CA ARG A 284 -22.04 -22.01 1.73
C ARG A 284 -22.94 -22.57 2.83
N GLU A 285 -24.17 -22.99 2.48
CA GLU A 285 -25.13 -23.60 3.40
C GLU A 285 -24.81 -25.07 3.72
N ASN A 286 -23.93 -25.72 2.94
CA ASN A 286 -23.64 -27.14 3.01
C ASN A 286 -22.15 -27.46 2.97
N MET A 287 -21.33 -26.66 3.63
CA MET A 287 -19.89 -26.92 3.74
C MET A 287 -19.66 -28.16 4.61
N PRO A 288 -18.84 -29.16 4.15
CA PRO A 288 -18.56 -30.36 4.92
C PRO A 288 -17.77 -30.08 6.20
N ALA A 289 -18.07 -30.83 7.28
CA ALA A 289 -17.46 -30.64 8.58
C ALA A 289 -15.94 -30.97 8.60
N ASP A 290 -15.48 -31.82 7.69
CA ASP A 290 -14.11 -32.31 7.55
C ASP A 290 -13.29 -31.52 6.51
N ARG A 291 -13.84 -30.43 5.97
CA ARG A 291 -13.18 -29.62 4.94
C ARG A 291 -13.07 -28.16 5.35
N GLN A 292 -12.13 -27.46 4.73
CA GLN A 292 -11.90 -26.03 4.91
C GLN A 292 -12.02 -25.28 3.58
N GLY A 293 -12.68 -24.14 3.58
CA GLY A 293 -12.77 -23.28 2.42
C GLY A 293 -11.45 -22.52 2.19
N LEU A 294 -10.94 -22.60 0.98
CA LEU A 294 -9.66 -21.97 0.58
C LEU A 294 -9.80 -20.96 -0.56
N ASP A 295 -10.93 -20.97 -1.28
CA ASP A 295 -11.22 -19.97 -2.32
C ASP A 295 -12.74 -19.79 -2.48
N ILE A 296 -13.16 -18.74 -3.16
CA ILE A 296 -14.55 -18.59 -3.59
C ILE A 296 -14.85 -19.54 -4.75
N GLY A 297 -16.09 -20.01 -4.83
CA GLY A 297 -16.53 -20.88 -5.91
C GLY A 297 -16.98 -20.09 -7.17
N PRO A 298 -17.24 -20.81 -8.28
CA PRO A 298 -17.60 -20.19 -9.55
C PRO A 298 -18.94 -19.45 -9.53
N ALA A 299 -19.91 -19.88 -8.72
CA ALA A 299 -21.18 -19.16 -8.61
C ALA A 299 -21.00 -17.81 -7.89
N SER A 300 -20.08 -17.74 -6.92
CA SER A 300 -19.68 -16.48 -6.28
C SER A 300 -19.01 -15.53 -7.27
N VAL A 301 -18.12 -16.03 -8.13
CA VAL A 301 -17.48 -15.24 -9.19
C VAL A 301 -18.53 -14.61 -10.11
N GLU A 302 -19.50 -15.39 -10.58
CA GLU A 302 -20.56 -14.87 -11.46
C GLU A 302 -21.46 -13.84 -10.74
N LEU A 303 -21.78 -14.09 -9.46
CA LEU A 303 -22.53 -13.13 -8.65
C LEU A 303 -21.79 -11.78 -8.53
N PHE A 304 -20.49 -11.82 -8.25
CA PHE A 304 -19.68 -10.61 -8.09
C PHE A 304 -19.48 -9.89 -9.43
N LYS A 305 -19.23 -10.65 -10.50
CA LYS A 305 -19.10 -10.12 -11.87
C LYS A 305 -20.32 -9.30 -12.27
N ALA A 306 -21.51 -9.79 -12.00
CA ALA A 306 -22.77 -9.12 -12.36
C ALA A 306 -22.90 -7.72 -11.72
N GLU A 307 -22.28 -7.48 -10.57
CA GLU A 307 -22.28 -6.16 -9.91
C GLU A 307 -21.05 -5.34 -10.27
N LEU A 308 -19.87 -5.96 -10.37
CA LEU A 308 -18.63 -5.25 -10.69
C LEU A 308 -18.67 -4.61 -12.08
N LEU A 309 -19.28 -5.27 -13.06
CA LEU A 309 -19.43 -4.70 -14.42
C LEU A 309 -20.39 -3.50 -14.50
N LYS A 310 -21.19 -3.24 -13.47
CA LYS A 310 -22.03 -2.03 -13.37
C LYS A 310 -21.29 -0.85 -12.74
N ALA A 311 -20.22 -1.12 -11.99
CA ALA A 311 -19.49 -0.11 -11.25
C ALA A 311 -18.70 0.83 -12.18
N GLN A 312 -18.56 2.08 -11.77
CA GLN A 312 -17.68 3.06 -12.41
C GLN A 312 -16.42 3.34 -11.60
N THR A 313 -16.44 2.97 -10.33
CA THR A 313 -15.25 2.99 -9.45
C THR A 313 -15.22 1.67 -8.69
N ILE A 314 -14.06 1.03 -8.65
CA ILE A 314 -13.83 -0.20 -7.90
C ILE A 314 -12.55 -0.03 -7.06
N VAL A 315 -12.66 -0.27 -5.76
CA VAL A 315 -11.50 -0.39 -4.86
C VAL A 315 -11.40 -1.84 -4.40
N TRP A 316 -10.24 -2.46 -4.54
CA TRP A 316 -10.01 -3.84 -4.12
C TRP A 316 -8.85 -3.94 -3.13
N ASN A 317 -9.10 -4.57 -1.97
CA ASN A 317 -8.11 -4.82 -0.95
C ASN A 317 -8.27 -6.22 -0.32
N GLY A 318 -7.33 -7.09 -0.56
CA GLY A 318 -7.25 -8.47 -0.05
C GLY A 318 -7.78 -9.52 -1.03
N PRO A 319 -7.11 -10.68 -1.11
CA PRO A 319 -7.45 -11.74 -2.04
C PRO A 319 -8.75 -12.46 -1.65
N MET A 320 -9.34 -13.16 -2.62
CA MET A 320 -10.59 -13.92 -2.44
C MET A 320 -10.36 -15.33 -1.94
N GLY A 321 -9.13 -15.85 -2.06
CA GLY A 321 -8.70 -17.19 -1.67
C GLY A 321 -7.21 -17.22 -1.37
N VAL A 322 -6.66 -18.42 -1.19
CA VAL A 322 -5.22 -18.69 -0.96
C VAL A 322 -4.51 -18.65 -2.32
N PHE A 323 -4.34 -17.44 -2.86
CA PHE A 323 -3.86 -17.24 -4.23
C PHE A 323 -2.40 -17.68 -4.47
N GLU A 324 -1.65 -17.93 -3.41
CA GLU A 324 -0.30 -18.51 -3.45
C GLU A 324 -0.32 -19.99 -3.89
N MET A 325 -1.47 -20.65 -3.78
CA MET A 325 -1.72 -22.02 -4.21
C MET A 325 -2.51 -22.00 -5.51
N PRO A 326 -1.95 -22.48 -6.65
CA PRO A 326 -2.61 -22.43 -7.96
C PRO A 326 -4.03 -22.98 -8.01
N ASN A 327 -4.31 -24.04 -7.23
CA ASN A 327 -5.65 -24.64 -7.18
C ASN A 327 -6.68 -23.76 -6.47
N PHE A 328 -6.25 -22.85 -5.59
CA PHE A 328 -7.08 -21.97 -4.78
C PHE A 328 -6.88 -20.47 -5.12
N ALA A 329 -6.28 -20.18 -6.27
CA ALA A 329 -6.07 -18.84 -6.81
C ALA A 329 -7.16 -18.41 -7.81
N LYS A 330 -7.98 -19.34 -8.27
CA LYS A 330 -8.90 -19.14 -9.39
C LYS A 330 -9.91 -18.05 -9.13
N GLY A 331 -10.47 -17.98 -7.93
CA GLY A 331 -11.41 -16.95 -7.54
C GLY A 331 -10.76 -15.55 -7.52
N THR A 332 -9.57 -15.45 -6.97
CA THR A 332 -8.81 -14.19 -6.94
C THR A 332 -8.44 -13.71 -8.34
N PHE A 333 -7.96 -14.61 -9.21
CA PHE A 333 -7.59 -14.26 -10.59
C PHE A 333 -8.83 -13.92 -11.45
N ALA A 334 -9.96 -14.62 -11.25
CA ALA A 334 -11.20 -14.28 -11.93
C ALA A 334 -11.69 -12.86 -11.58
N ILE A 335 -11.56 -12.44 -10.33
CA ILE A 335 -11.83 -11.04 -9.94
C ILE A 335 -10.87 -10.08 -10.65
N ALA A 336 -9.58 -10.38 -10.71
CA ALA A 336 -8.61 -9.55 -11.43
C ALA A 336 -8.97 -9.42 -12.93
N GLU A 337 -9.38 -10.51 -13.57
CA GLU A 337 -9.83 -10.52 -14.98
C GLU A 337 -11.08 -9.66 -15.18
N ILE A 338 -12.09 -9.77 -14.30
CA ILE A 338 -13.30 -8.95 -14.34
C ILE A 338 -12.95 -7.46 -14.24
N LEU A 339 -12.02 -7.10 -13.35
CA LEU A 339 -11.58 -5.71 -13.21
C LEU A 339 -10.80 -5.23 -14.44
N ALA A 340 -9.98 -6.09 -15.03
CA ALA A 340 -9.21 -5.80 -16.24
C ALA A 340 -10.08 -5.57 -17.49
N ASP A 341 -11.25 -6.20 -17.53
CA ASP A 341 -12.22 -6.10 -18.61
C ASP A 341 -13.28 -5.00 -18.35
N SER A 342 -13.28 -4.37 -17.18
CA SER A 342 -14.23 -3.31 -16.84
C SER A 342 -13.78 -1.93 -17.32
N ASP A 343 -14.73 -1.05 -17.64
CA ASP A 343 -14.47 0.37 -17.93
C ASP A 343 -14.36 1.23 -16.65
N ALA A 344 -14.39 0.62 -15.47
CA ALA A 344 -14.33 1.30 -14.19
C ALA A 344 -12.93 1.84 -13.89
N VAL A 345 -12.87 2.88 -13.05
CA VAL A 345 -11.63 3.26 -12.38
C VAL A 345 -11.32 2.20 -11.33
N THR A 346 -10.29 1.39 -11.59
CA THR A 346 -9.88 0.27 -10.72
C THR A 346 -8.66 0.66 -9.87
N VAL A 347 -8.82 0.64 -8.55
CA VAL A 347 -7.77 0.94 -7.59
C VAL A 347 -7.49 -0.29 -6.72
N ILE A 348 -6.29 -0.83 -6.84
CA ILE A 348 -5.86 -2.02 -6.11
C ILE A 348 -5.03 -1.57 -4.91
N GLY A 349 -5.46 -1.93 -3.71
CA GLY A 349 -4.77 -1.65 -2.46
C GLY A 349 -4.33 -2.92 -1.73
N GLY A 350 -3.23 -2.83 -0.99
CA GLY A 350 -2.66 -3.96 -0.26
C GLY A 350 -1.68 -4.81 -1.07
N GLY A 351 -0.64 -5.32 -0.39
CA GLY A 351 0.44 -6.06 -1.02
C GLY A 351 -0.02 -7.35 -1.69
N ASP A 352 -0.91 -8.10 -1.03
CA ASP A 352 -1.39 -9.40 -1.53
C ASP A 352 -2.25 -9.24 -2.78
N SER A 353 -3.14 -8.22 -2.82
CA SER A 353 -3.94 -7.93 -4.03
C SER A 353 -3.07 -7.49 -5.20
N ALA A 354 -2.07 -6.62 -4.93
CA ALA A 354 -1.10 -6.19 -5.93
C ALA A 354 -0.30 -7.37 -6.48
N ALA A 355 0.16 -8.27 -5.59
CA ALA A 355 0.88 -9.48 -5.96
C ALA A 355 0.01 -10.43 -6.81
N ALA A 356 -1.26 -10.63 -6.42
CA ALA A 356 -2.20 -11.47 -7.17
C ALA A 356 -2.46 -10.93 -8.58
N VAL A 357 -2.68 -9.62 -8.71
CA VAL A 357 -2.87 -8.95 -10.02
C VAL A 357 -1.59 -9.06 -10.87
N GLY A 358 -0.41 -8.92 -10.26
CA GLY A 358 0.88 -9.11 -10.92
C GLY A 358 1.07 -10.54 -11.42
N GLN A 359 0.78 -11.54 -10.59
CA GLN A 359 0.84 -12.97 -10.97
C GLN A 359 -0.13 -13.31 -12.10
N ALA A 360 -1.31 -12.69 -12.12
CA ALA A 360 -2.28 -12.83 -13.21
C ALA A 360 -1.83 -12.13 -14.51
N GLY A 361 -0.73 -11.35 -14.50
CA GLY A 361 -0.26 -10.59 -15.67
C GLY A 361 -1.17 -9.42 -16.06
N LEU A 362 -1.95 -8.89 -15.13
CA LEU A 362 -2.99 -7.89 -15.38
C LEU A 362 -2.67 -6.50 -14.77
N ALA A 363 -1.46 -6.31 -14.26
CA ALA A 363 -1.06 -5.07 -13.60
C ALA A 363 -1.26 -3.82 -14.47
N ASP A 364 -0.90 -3.89 -15.75
CA ASP A 364 -1.01 -2.78 -16.72
C ASP A 364 -2.45 -2.45 -17.11
N LYS A 365 -3.40 -3.34 -16.82
CA LYS A 365 -4.84 -3.12 -17.07
C LYS A 365 -5.56 -2.43 -15.91
N MET A 366 -4.94 -2.34 -14.74
CA MET A 366 -5.50 -1.61 -13.60
C MET A 366 -5.22 -0.11 -13.72
N THR A 367 -6.21 0.71 -13.36
CA THR A 367 -6.04 2.18 -13.38
C THR A 367 -4.94 2.60 -12.40
N HIS A 368 -4.91 1.99 -11.23
CA HIS A 368 -3.88 2.26 -10.21
C HIS A 368 -3.69 1.06 -9.28
N ILE A 369 -2.42 0.71 -9.08
CA ILE A 369 -2.01 -0.24 -8.03
C ILE A 369 -1.24 0.58 -6.99
N SER A 370 -1.81 0.68 -5.78
CA SER A 370 -1.20 1.43 -4.70
C SER A 370 0.04 0.71 -4.15
N THR A 371 1.10 1.47 -3.99
CA THR A 371 2.33 1.01 -3.34
C THR A 371 2.29 1.16 -1.81
N GLY A 372 1.18 1.70 -1.29
CA GLY A 372 1.08 2.18 0.09
C GLY A 372 0.98 1.11 1.17
N GLY A 373 0.58 -0.12 0.84
CA GLY A 373 0.40 -1.18 1.84
C GLY A 373 -0.47 -0.74 3.02
N GLY A 374 0.12 -0.63 4.21
CA GLY A 374 -0.58 -0.16 5.42
C GLY A 374 -1.11 1.28 5.33
N ALA A 375 -0.40 2.16 4.63
CA ALA A 375 -0.87 3.54 4.44
C ALA A 375 -2.14 3.59 3.58
N SER A 376 -2.26 2.74 2.56
CA SER A 376 -3.48 2.63 1.76
C SER A 376 -4.67 2.15 2.60
N LEU A 377 -4.45 1.19 3.51
CA LEU A 377 -5.48 0.72 4.42
C LEU A 377 -5.94 1.83 5.35
N GLU A 378 -5.01 2.52 6.03
CA GLU A 378 -5.34 3.61 6.93
C GLU A 378 -6.02 4.78 6.20
N PHE A 379 -5.67 5.02 4.94
CA PHE A 379 -6.36 5.99 4.11
C PHE A 379 -7.82 5.55 3.82
N LEU A 380 -8.02 4.27 3.50
CA LEU A 380 -9.36 3.68 3.32
C LEU A 380 -10.19 3.65 4.60
N GLU A 381 -9.55 3.63 5.78
CA GLU A 381 -10.19 3.82 7.08
C GLU A 381 -10.67 5.26 7.31
N GLY A 382 -10.29 6.19 6.46
CA GLY A 382 -10.56 7.62 6.62
C GLY A 382 -9.63 8.34 7.59
N LYS A 383 -8.52 7.72 7.96
CA LYS A 383 -7.51 8.33 8.82
C LYS A 383 -6.72 9.40 8.09
N VAL A 384 -6.37 10.44 8.82
CA VAL A 384 -5.42 11.45 8.36
C VAL A 384 -4.01 10.85 8.40
N LEU A 385 -3.34 10.80 7.26
CA LEU A 385 -1.96 10.32 7.18
C LEU A 385 -0.99 11.45 7.54
N PRO A 386 -0.19 11.34 8.63
CA PRO A 386 0.70 12.41 9.07
C PRO A 386 1.68 12.90 8.01
N GLY A 387 2.26 11.97 7.22
CA GLY A 387 3.19 12.31 6.14
C GLY A 387 2.55 12.99 4.92
N ILE A 388 1.21 13.05 4.87
CA ILE A 388 0.45 13.84 3.89
C ILE A 388 -0.03 15.14 4.53
N ALA A 389 -0.55 15.05 5.76
CA ALA A 389 -1.11 16.22 6.45
C ALA A 389 -0.10 17.34 6.65
N CYS A 390 1.18 16.99 6.89
CA CYS A 390 2.27 17.93 7.10
C CYS A 390 2.70 18.71 5.84
N LEU A 391 2.27 18.29 4.64
CA LEU A 391 2.61 19.00 3.39
C LEU A 391 1.79 20.27 3.24
N ASP A 392 2.37 21.26 2.54
CA ASP A 392 1.73 22.55 2.25
C ASP A 392 0.46 22.38 1.41
N ASP A 393 -0.54 23.21 1.67
CA ASP A 393 -1.78 23.27 0.90
C ASP A 393 -1.66 24.25 -0.27
N LYS A 394 -2.39 23.97 -1.40
CA LYS A 394 -2.52 24.89 -2.55
C LYS A 394 -3.34 26.10 -2.19
#